data_c698d93a18ec05e0e0986ef347d96b7e
#
_entry.id   c698d93a18ec05e0e0986ef347d96b7e
#
_cell.length_a   1.000
_cell.length_b   1.000
_cell.length_c   1.000
_cell.angle_alpha   90.00
_cell.angle_beta   90.00
_cell.angle_gamma   90.00
#
_symmetry.space_group_name_H-M   'P 1'
#
loop_
_entity.id
_entity.type
_entity.pdbx_description
1 polymer ?
#
loop_
_entity_poly.entity_id
_entity_poly.type
_entity_poly.pdbx_seq_one_letter_code
_entity_poly.pdbx_strand_id
1 'polypeptide(L)'
;RVAVDTTTSKLLERGYSVEGLHGDISQTQREKTLLKFRNKHINILIATDVAARGIDIVDLTHVINMSLPQDAESYIHRIGRTGRAGKQGTAITFVTREESRKLMFVEKITKSKIRKEILPAAEDIVAVKRERIKIEIAEIIKKGSYDEYLGMAEDLLETNSPEVALASLLRLS
;
A
#
# COMPACT_ATOMS: atom_id res chain seq x y z
N ARG A 1 -2.95 -17.51 7.79
CA ARG A 1 -3.41 -17.93 6.47
C ARG A 1 -4.69 -17.19 6.14
N VAL A 2 -5.82 -17.52 6.77
CA VAL A 2 -7.12 -16.87 6.54
C VAL A 2 -7.03 -15.35 6.50
N ALA A 3 -6.29 -14.73 7.41
CA ALA A 3 -6.12 -13.27 7.41
C ALA A 3 -5.40 -12.75 6.15
N VAL A 4 -4.42 -13.50 5.61
CA VAL A 4 -3.74 -13.15 4.36
C VAL A 4 -4.75 -13.18 3.21
N ASP A 5 -5.49 -14.28 3.05
CA ASP A 5 -6.46 -14.47 1.97
C ASP A 5 -7.57 -13.41 2.03
N THR A 6 -8.16 -13.22 3.22
CA THR A 6 -9.23 -12.21 3.42
C THR A 6 -8.74 -10.79 3.10
N THR A 7 -7.53 -10.44 3.54
CA THR A 7 -6.98 -9.09 3.28
C THR A 7 -6.63 -8.92 1.81
N THR A 8 -6.07 -9.95 1.18
CA THR A 8 -5.78 -9.94 -0.25
C THR A 8 -7.05 -9.73 -1.07
N SER A 9 -8.11 -10.50 -0.81
CA SER A 9 -9.40 -10.36 -1.51
C SER A 9 -9.98 -8.96 -1.36
N LYS A 10 -10.03 -8.44 -0.13
CA LYS A 10 -10.55 -7.09 0.14
C LYS A 10 -9.76 -5.97 -0.57
N LEU A 11 -8.46 -6.13 -0.73
CA LEU A 11 -7.66 -5.15 -1.44
C LEU A 11 -7.81 -5.28 -2.96
N LEU A 12 -7.93 -6.51 -3.49
CA LEU A 12 -8.25 -6.75 -4.90
C LEU A 12 -9.60 -6.14 -5.29
N GLU A 13 -10.65 -6.34 -4.46
CA GLU A 13 -11.97 -5.73 -4.65
C GLU A 13 -11.94 -4.20 -4.70
N ARG A 14 -10.93 -3.59 -4.07
CA ARG A 14 -10.69 -2.14 -4.08
C ARG A 14 -9.75 -1.67 -5.20
N GLY A 15 -9.38 -2.56 -6.12
CA GLY A 15 -8.54 -2.24 -7.27
C GLY A 15 -7.03 -2.19 -6.99
N TYR A 16 -6.56 -2.64 -5.79
CA TYR A 16 -5.13 -2.71 -5.54
C TYR A 16 -4.48 -3.91 -6.21
N SER A 17 -3.29 -3.71 -6.76
CA SER A 17 -2.45 -4.78 -7.31
C SER A 17 -1.72 -5.49 -6.15
N VAL A 18 -2.27 -6.62 -5.69
CA VAL A 18 -1.85 -7.32 -4.48
C VAL A 18 -1.87 -8.83 -4.65
N GLU A 19 -0.91 -9.53 -4.04
CA GLU A 19 -0.94 -11.00 -3.89
C GLU A 19 -0.62 -11.41 -2.45
N GLY A 20 -1.15 -12.57 -2.06
CA GLY A 20 -0.94 -13.20 -0.76
C GLY A 20 0.16 -14.27 -0.80
N LEU A 21 0.90 -14.42 0.33
CA LEU A 21 1.95 -15.41 0.49
C LEU A 21 1.84 -16.08 1.86
N HIS A 22 1.51 -17.37 1.88
CA HIS A 22 1.40 -18.17 3.10
C HIS A 22 1.85 -19.63 2.87
N GLY A 23 1.88 -20.43 3.92
CA GLY A 23 2.46 -21.78 3.88
C GLY A 23 1.72 -22.81 3.02
N ASP A 24 0.47 -22.53 2.62
CA ASP A 24 -0.34 -23.48 1.84
C ASP A 24 -0.18 -23.32 0.32
N ILE A 25 0.51 -22.28 -0.15
CA ILE A 25 0.80 -22.13 -1.57
C ILE A 25 2.01 -22.98 -1.98
N SER A 26 1.97 -23.52 -3.19
CA SER A 26 3.06 -24.31 -3.73
C SER A 26 4.33 -23.47 -3.91
N GLN A 27 5.50 -24.15 -3.91
CA GLN A 27 6.78 -23.46 -4.14
C GLN A 27 6.80 -22.73 -5.48
N THR A 28 6.24 -23.34 -6.53
CA THR A 28 6.13 -22.71 -7.86
C THR A 28 5.29 -21.43 -7.83
N GLN A 29 4.17 -21.45 -7.12
CA GLN A 29 3.32 -20.25 -7.00
C GLN A 29 4.03 -19.16 -6.18
N ARG A 30 4.72 -19.55 -5.10
CA ARG A 30 5.53 -18.64 -4.30
C ARG A 30 6.56 -17.89 -5.15
N GLU A 31 7.32 -18.62 -5.97
CA GLU A 31 8.34 -18.03 -6.85
C GLU A 31 7.74 -17.08 -7.88
N LYS A 32 6.60 -17.47 -8.49
CA LYS A 32 5.86 -16.59 -9.42
C LYS A 32 5.40 -15.30 -8.75
N THR A 33 4.81 -15.37 -7.56
CA THR A 33 4.37 -14.21 -6.78
C THR A 33 5.54 -13.28 -6.45
N LEU A 34 6.67 -13.85 -5.99
CA LEU A 34 7.87 -13.08 -5.68
C LEU A 34 8.47 -12.40 -6.92
N LEU A 35 8.47 -13.09 -8.07
CA LEU A 35 8.92 -12.52 -9.33
C LEU A 35 8.03 -11.35 -9.79
N LYS A 36 6.70 -11.50 -9.71
CA LYS A 36 5.77 -10.42 -10.02
C LYS A 36 6.00 -9.20 -9.12
N PHE A 37 6.25 -9.41 -7.83
CA PHE A 37 6.50 -8.33 -6.89
C PHE A 37 7.85 -7.63 -7.18
N ARG A 38 8.92 -8.38 -7.44
CA ARG A 38 10.23 -7.81 -7.84
C ARG A 38 10.13 -6.99 -9.12
N ASN A 39 9.36 -7.47 -10.09
CA ASN A 39 9.14 -6.79 -11.38
C ASN A 39 8.08 -5.68 -11.32
N LYS A 40 7.57 -5.35 -10.11
CA LYS A 40 6.53 -4.32 -9.90
C LYS A 40 5.22 -4.57 -10.65
N HIS A 41 4.93 -5.82 -11.03
CA HIS A 41 3.62 -6.21 -11.58
C HIS A 41 2.55 -6.25 -10.49
N ILE A 42 2.94 -6.42 -9.24
CA ILE A 42 2.12 -6.20 -8.06
C ILE A 42 2.83 -5.22 -7.12
N ASN A 43 2.05 -4.37 -6.48
CA ASN A 43 2.58 -3.31 -5.62
C ASN A 43 2.54 -3.66 -4.13
N ILE A 44 1.69 -4.62 -3.75
CA ILE A 44 1.47 -5.04 -2.37
C ILE A 44 1.67 -6.55 -2.27
N LEU A 45 2.48 -6.97 -1.31
CA LEU A 45 2.65 -8.37 -0.94
C LEU A 45 2.21 -8.57 0.50
N ILE A 46 1.22 -9.44 0.73
CA ILE A 46 0.74 -9.79 2.07
C ILE A 46 1.30 -11.16 2.44
N ALA A 47 2.05 -11.24 3.53
CA ALA A 47 2.70 -12.48 3.91
C ALA A 47 2.53 -12.82 5.39
N THR A 48 2.49 -14.12 5.70
CA THR A 48 2.71 -14.59 7.07
C THR A 48 4.20 -14.54 7.40
N ASP A 49 4.56 -14.49 8.69
CA ASP A 49 5.97 -14.52 9.12
C ASP A 49 6.73 -15.70 8.58
N VAL A 50 6.12 -16.89 8.61
CA VAL A 50 6.74 -18.12 8.10
C VAL A 50 7.04 -18.01 6.60
N ALA A 51 6.09 -17.50 5.84
CA ALA A 51 6.27 -17.31 4.41
C ALA A 51 7.20 -16.15 4.09
N ALA A 52 7.28 -15.15 4.95
CA ALA A 52 8.18 -14.01 4.81
C ALA A 52 9.66 -14.34 5.13
N ARG A 53 9.92 -15.41 5.89
CA ARG A 53 11.28 -15.87 6.14
C ARG A 53 11.95 -16.37 4.87
N GLY A 54 13.20 -15.98 4.66
CA GLY A 54 13.98 -16.33 3.47
C GLY A 54 13.53 -15.63 2.18
N ILE A 55 12.63 -14.64 2.27
CA ILE A 55 12.35 -13.79 1.13
C ILE A 55 13.50 -12.78 0.98
N ASP A 56 14.23 -12.89 -0.11
CA ASP A 56 15.23 -11.90 -0.50
C ASP A 56 14.56 -10.74 -1.26
N ILE A 57 13.75 -9.98 -0.51
CA ILE A 57 13.15 -8.72 -0.97
C ILE A 57 13.58 -7.64 0.01
N VAL A 58 14.30 -6.69 -0.51
CA VAL A 58 14.82 -5.52 0.22
C VAL A 58 14.43 -4.25 -0.55
N ASP A 59 14.71 -3.11 0.03
CA ASP A 59 14.43 -1.80 -0.57
C ASP A 59 12.93 -1.51 -0.76
N LEU A 60 12.10 -2.07 0.12
CA LEU A 60 10.68 -1.72 0.15
C LEU A 60 10.51 -0.26 0.60
N THR A 61 9.58 0.43 0.00
CA THR A 61 9.19 1.78 0.45
C THR A 61 8.50 1.73 1.82
N HIS A 62 7.67 0.70 2.02
CA HIS A 62 6.88 0.53 3.23
C HIS A 62 6.89 -0.91 3.72
N VAL A 63 6.90 -1.08 5.04
CA VAL A 63 6.57 -2.33 5.72
C VAL A 63 5.41 -2.07 6.67
N ILE A 64 4.33 -2.83 6.53
CA ILE A 64 3.13 -2.68 7.36
C ILE A 64 2.94 -3.94 8.20
N ASN A 65 3.08 -3.80 9.51
CA ASN A 65 2.79 -4.87 10.47
C ASN A 65 1.34 -4.76 10.93
N MET A 66 0.52 -5.73 10.60
CA MET A 66 -0.88 -5.80 11.05
C MET A 66 -1.02 -6.11 12.54
N SER A 67 0.06 -6.55 13.19
CA SER A 67 0.18 -6.78 14.64
C SER A 67 1.63 -6.76 15.07
N LEU A 68 1.88 -6.49 16.34
CA LEU A 68 3.21 -6.64 16.91
C LEU A 68 3.64 -8.12 16.90
N PRO A 69 4.86 -8.45 16.46
CA PRO A 69 5.41 -9.79 16.55
C PRO A 69 5.64 -10.20 18.02
N GLN A 70 5.87 -11.49 18.26
CA GLN A 70 6.04 -12.01 19.62
C GLN A 70 7.32 -11.50 20.29
N ASP A 71 8.37 -11.25 19.51
CA ASP A 71 9.68 -10.83 19.98
C ASP A 71 10.24 -9.65 19.16
N ALA A 72 11.22 -8.97 19.75
CA ALA A 72 11.82 -7.78 19.15
C ALA A 72 12.71 -8.10 17.94
N GLU A 73 13.32 -9.28 17.90
CA GLU A 73 14.16 -9.72 16.77
C GLU A 73 13.30 -9.89 15.50
N SER A 74 12.17 -10.56 15.62
CA SER A 74 11.18 -10.65 14.54
C SER A 74 10.70 -9.27 14.07
N TYR A 75 10.52 -8.32 15.00
CA TYR A 75 10.20 -6.94 14.64
C TYR A 75 11.28 -6.31 13.78
N ILE A 76 12.54 -6.39 14.22
CA ILE A 76 13.69 -5.84 13.47
C ILE A 76 13.81 -6.49 12.10
N HIS A 77 13.64 -7.81 12.01
CA HIS A 77 13.69 -8.54 10.75
C HIS A 77 12.60 -8.11 9.77
N ARG A 78 11.39 -7.81 10.26
CA ARG A 78 10.30 -7.31 9.40
C ARG A 78 10.59 -5.91 8.92
N ILE A 79 10.87 -4.96 9.80
CA ILE A 79 11.12 -3.57 9.42
C ILE A 79 12.41 -3.42 8.62
N GLY A 80 13.39 -4.29 8.83
CA GLY A 80 14.63 -4.33 8.07
C GLY A 80 14.46 -4.72 6.58
N ARG A 81 13.25 -4.82 6.04
CA ARG A 81 12.99 -4.90 4.60
C ARG A 81 12.90 -3.53 3.94
N THR A 82 12.81 -2.46 4.71
CA THR A 82 12.80 -1.07 4.25
C THR A 82 13.95 -0.28 4.87
N GLY A 83 14.26 0.89 4.33
CA GLY A 83 15.27 1.82 4.88
C GLY A 83 16.71 1.29 4.85
N ARG A 84 17.12 0.50 3.88
CA ARG A 84 18.47 -0.04 3.74
C ARG A 84 19.36 0.80 2.84
N ALA A 85 20.68 0.65 3.03
CA ALA A 85 21.71 1.27 2.18
C ALA A 85 21.55 2.80 2.03
N GLY A 86 21.16 3.50 3.11
CA GLY A 86 20.99 4.95 3.11
C GLY A 86 19.69 5.44 2.47
N LYS A 87 18.82 4.53 2.01
CA LYS A 87 17.50 4.89 1.50
C LYS A 87 16.52 5.15 2.64
N GLN A 88 15.59 6.07 2.42
CA GLN A 88 14.48 6.30 3.34
C GLN A 88 13.44 5.19 3.18
N GLY A 89 12.84 4.78 4.30
CA GLY A 89 11.78 3.78 4.32
C GLY A 89 10.83 3.99 5.51
N THR A 90 9.60 3.55 5.36
CA THR A 90 8.57 3.71 6.39
C THR A 90 8.14 2.35 6.92
N ALA A 91 8.18 2.18 8.25
CA ALA A 91 7.59 1.03 8.93
C ALA A 91 6.37 1.48 9.73
N ILE A 92 5.22 0.88 9.46
CA ILE A 92 3.96 1.15 10.15
C ILE A 92 3.58 -0.10 10.93
N THR A 93 3.17 0.05 12.18
CA THR A 93 2.74 -1.08 13.01
C THR A 93 1.43 -0.73 13.69
N PHE A 94 0.41 -1.53 13.45
CA PHE A 94 -0.84 -1.43 14.21
C PHE A 94 -0.65 -2.04 15.59
N VAL A 95 -1.01 -1.28 16.62
CA VAL A 95 -0.83 -1.65 18.02
C VAL A 95 -2.13 -1.43 18.76
N THR A 96 -2.62 -2.45 19.44
CA THR A 96 -3.76 -2.33 20.33
C THR A 96 -3.35 -1.72 21.69
N ARG A 97 -4.32 -1.27 22.48
CA ARG A 97 -4.02 -0.75 23.83
C ARG A 97 -3.35 -1.79 24.72
N GLU A 98 -3.71 -3.05 24.56
CA GLU A 98 -3.17 -4.18 25.33
C GLU A 98 -1.70 -4.47 24.97
N GLU A 99 -1.30 -4.18 23.74
CA GLU A 99 0.07 -4.39 23.24
C GLU A 99 1.04 -3.26 23.61
N SER A 100 0.58 -2.19 24.28
CA SER A 100 1.39 -1.03 24.60
C SER A 100 2.66 -1.36 25.41
N ARG A 101 2.56 -2.32 26.35
CA ARG A 101 3.73 -2.79 27.15
C ARG A 101 4.75 -3.50 26.26
N LYS A 102 4.28 -4.28 25.31
CA LYS A 102 5.11 -4.99 24.34
C LYS A 102 5.83 -4.02 23.40
N LEU A 103 5.13 -2.97 22.98
CA LEU A 103 5.73 -1.89 22.16
C LEU A 103 6.88 -1.21 22.93
N MET A 104 6.69 -0.85 24.19
CA MET A 104 7.75 -0.25 25.01
C MET A 104 8.98 -1.17 25.15
N PHE A 105 8.77 -2.48 25.21
CA PHE A 105 9.87 -3.45 25.24
C PHE A 105 10.61 -3.49 23.89
N VAL A 106 9.90 -3.44 22.77
CA VAL A 106 10.48 -3.36 21.44
C VAL A 106 11.31 -2.07 21.30
N GLU A 107 10.79 -0.91 21.68
CA GLU A 107 11.53 0.37 21.68
C GLU A 107 12.81 0.32 22.48
N LYS A 108 12.77 -0.30 23.66
CA LYS A 108 13.94 -0.46 24.53
C LYS A 108 15.05 -1.29 23.88
N ILE A 109 14.68 -2.41 23.22
CA ILE A 109 15.66 -3.30 22.56
C ILE A 109 16.19 -2.68 21.29
N THR A 110 15.34 -2.09 20.48
CA THR A 110 15.73 -1.47 19.21
C THR A 110 16.45 -0.14 19.40
N LYS A 111 16.42 0.41 20.61
CA LYS A 111 16.94 1.76 20.92
C LYS A 111 16.38 2.85 20.02
N SER A 112 15.20 2.62 19.47
CA SER A 112 14.51 3.56 18.57
C SER A 112 13.14 3.93 19.15
N LYS A 113 12.83 5.21 19.07
CA LYS A 113 11.52 5.72 19.49
C LYS A 113 10.55 5.58 18.31
N ILE A 114 9.43 4.89 18.53
CA ILE A 114 8.38 4.70 17.54
C ILE A 114 7.37 5.83 17.69
N ARG A 115 7.18 6.61 16.63
CA ARG A 115 6.22 7.72 16.64
C ARG A 115 4.80 7.15 16.64
N LYS A 116 3.99 7.60 17.60
CA LYS A 116 2.58 7.26 17.64
C LYS A 116 1.83 8.16 16.65
N GLU A 117 1.07 7.54 15.78
CA GLU A 117 0.16 8.21 14.84
C GLU A 117 -1.28 7.78 15.11
N ILE A 118 -2.21 8.62 14.71
CA ILE A 118 -3.63 8.33 14.74
C ILE A 118 -4.04 7.94 13.32
N LEU A 119 -4.93 6.95 13.20
CA LEU A 119 -5.50 6.61 11.90
C LEU A 119 -6.21 7.83 11.31
N PRO A 120 -5.97 8.17 10.05
CA PRO A 120 -6.67 9.26 9.38
C PRO A 120 -8.18 9.03 9.43
N ALA A 121 -8.95 10.08 9.63
CA ALA A 121 -10.40 10.02 9.47
C ALA A 121 -10.78 9.75 8.00
N ALA A 122 -12.00 9.28 7.76
CA ALA A 122 -12.46 9.02 6.40
C ALA A 122 -12.43 10.29 5.54
N GLU A 123 -12.73 11.43 6.14
CA GLU A 123 -12.72 12.75 5.52
C GLU A 123 -11.31 13.15 5.07
N ASP A 124 -10.28 12.85 5.87
CA ASP A 124 -8.88 13.14 5.55
C ASP A 124 -8.43 12.32 4.33
N ILE A 125 -8.85 11.05 4.26
CA ILE A 125 -8.53 10.17 3.14
C ILE A 125 -9.17 10.70 1.86
N VAL A 126 -10.43 11.12 1.92
CA VAL A 126 -11.15 11.71 0.78
C VAL A 126 -10.48 13.01 0.33
N ALA A 127 -10.07 13.87 1.27
CA ALA A 127 -9.38 15.11 0.96
C ALA A 127 -8.04 14.86 0.24
N VAL A 128 -7.24 13.94 0.74
CA VAL A 128 -5.97 13.56 0.12
C VAL A 128 -6.19 12.97 -1.28
N LYS A 129 -7.21 12.09 -1.45
CA LYS A 129 -7.54 11.53 -2.77
C LYS A 129 -7.92 12.62 -3.76
N ARG A 130 -8.75 13.58 -3.35
CA ARG A 130 -9.15 14.71 -4.20
C ARG A 130 -7.96 15.56 -4.63
N GLU A 131 -7.06 15.87 -3.71
CA GLU A 131 -5.88 16.67 -4.02
C GLU A 131 -4.92 15.94 -4.98
N ARG A 132 -4.74 14.64 -4.78
CA ARG A 132 -3.96 13.79 -5.69
C ARG A 132 -4.53 13.81 -7.11
N ILE A 133 -5.85 13.64 -7.27
CA ILE A 133 -6.51 13.70 -8.58
C ILE A 133 -6.27 15.04 -9.27
N LYS A 134 -6.35 16.16 -8.54
CA LYS A 134 -6.06 17.50 -9.09
C LYS A 134 -4.62 17.60 -9.62
N ILE A 135 -3.66 17.08 -8.86
CA ILE A 135 -2.25 17.07 -9.27
C ILE A 135 -2.05 16.23 -10.53
N GLU A 136 -2.64 15.02 -10.58
CA GLU A 136 -2.55 14.12 -11.74
C GLU A 136 -3.15 14.77 -12.99
N ILE A 137 -4.33 15.42 -12.87
CA ILE A 137 -4.96 16.17 -13.97
C ILE A 137 -4.06 17.31 -14.44
N ALA A 138 -3.50 18.09 -13.52
CA ALA A 138 -2.60 19.20 -13.85
C ALA A 138 -1.35 18.72 -14.61
N GLU A 139 -0.80 17.55 -14.23
CA GLU A 139 0.32 16.94 -14.97
C GLU A 139 -0.07 16.49 -16.38
N ILE A 140 -1.25 15.88 -16.55
CA ILE A 140 -1.77 15.46 -17.88
C ILE A 140 -1.93 16.69 -18.77
N ILE A 141 -2.54 17.77 -18.25
CA ILE A 141 -2.71 19.03 -18.98
C ILE A 141 -1.35 19.60 -19.40
N LYS A 142 -0.39 19.63 -18.47
CA LYS A 142 0.96 20.15 -18.76
C LYS A 142 1.72 19.34 -19.81
N LYS A 143 1.48 18.03 -19.87
CA LYS A 143 2.11 17.12 -20.83
C LYS A 143 1.41 17.13 -22.20
N GLY A 144 0.18 17.64 -22.30
CA GLY A 144 -0.63 17.57 -23.50
C GLY A 144 -1.09 16.14 -23.85
N SER A 145 -1.14 15.23 -22.88
CA SER A 145 -1.46 13.81 -23.11
C SER A 145 -2.98 13.56 -23.07
N TYR A 146 -3.77 14.40 -23.72
CA TYR A 146 -5.23 14.34 -23.74
C TYR A 146 -5.83 14.47 -25.14
N ASP A 147 -5.01 14.70 -26.16
CA ASP A 147 -5.48 15.00 -27.52
C ASP A 147 -6.39 13.93 -28.11
N GLU A 148 -6.10 12.64 -27.81
CA GLU A 148 -6.92 11.50 -28.26
C GLU A 148 -8.33 11.47 -27.67
N TYR A 149 -8.57 12.22 -26.59
CA TYR A 149 -9.86 12.28 -25.89
C TYR A 149 -10.67 13.53 -26.20
N LEU A 150 -10.13 14.50 -26.99
CA LEU A 150 -10.81 15.78 -27.26
C LEU A 150 -12.16 15.58 -27.95
N GLY A 151 -12.23 14.73 -28.99
CA GLY A 151 -13.49 14.46 -29.69
C GLY A 151 -14.57 13.88 -28.76
N MET A 152 -14.18 12.92 -27.90
CA MET A 152 -15.09 12.37 -26.90
C MET A 152 -15.55 13.44 -25.88
N ALA A 153 -14.67 14.35 -25.52
CA ALA A 153 -15.01 15.44 -24.61
C ALA A 153 -16.00 16.41 -25.26
N GLU A 154 -15.83 16.75 -26.54
CA GLU A 154 -16.77 17.58 -27.32
C GLU A 154 -18.15 16.92 -27.36
N ASP A 155 -18.23 15.64 -27.72
CA ASP A 155 -19.50 14.88 -27.74
C ASP A 155 -20.22 14.91 -26.38
N LEU A 156 -19.49 14.74 -25.28
CA LEU A 156 -20.07 14.80 -23.92
C LEU A 156 -20.58 16.20 -23.56
N LEU A 157 -19.93 17.25 -24.05
CA LEU A 157 -20.30 18.63 -23.76
C LEU A 157 -21.46 19.15 -24.66
N GLU A 158 -21.77 18.48 -25.76
CA GLU A 158 -22.98 18.80 -26.54
C GLU A 158 -24.29 18.60 -25.77
N THR A 159 -24.31 17.61 -24.87
CA THR A 159 -25.53 17.21 -24.14
C THR A 159 -25.50 17.46 -22.65
N ASN A 160 -24.33 17.79 -22.09
CA ASN A 160 -24.15 17.99 -20.64
C ASN A 160 -23.41 19.29 -20.34
N SER A 161 -23.67 19.89 -19.17
CA SER A 161 -22.83 21.02 -18.74
C SER A 161 -21.42 20.54 -18.38
N PRO A 162 -20.39 21.38 -18.56
CA PRO A 162 -19.00 21.04 -18.23
C PRO A 162 -18.82 20.51 -16.81
N GLU A 163 -19.53 21.09 -15.84
CA GLU A 163 -19.46 20.70 -14.43
C GLU A 163 -19.99 19.27 -14.22
N VAL A 164 -21.11 18.92 -14.87
CA VAL A 164 -21.72 17.59 -14.74
C VAL A 164 -20.84 16.54 -15.44
N ALA A 165 -20.36 16.83 -16.64
CA ALA A 165 -19.48 15.95 -17.37
C ALA A 165 -18.19 15.68 -16.57
N LEU A 166 -17.54 16.74 -16.07
CA LEU A 166 -16.33 16.61 -15.26
C LEU A 166 -16.56 15.88 -13.94
N ALA A 167 -17.64 16.21 -13.21
CA ALA A 167 -17.96 15.52 -11.96
C ALA A 167 -18.24 14.03 -12.16
N SER A 168 -18.87 13.66 -13.27
CA SER A 168 -19.13 12.26 -13.63
C SER A 168 -17.84 11.49 -13.92
N LEU A 169 -16.91 12.09 -14.67
CA LEU A 169 -15.59 11.52 -14.94
C LEU A 169 -14.75 11.36 -13.66
N LEU A 170 -14.77 12.36 -12.79
CA LEU A 170 -14.07 12.31 -11.50
C LEU A 170 -14.64 11.24 -10.55
N ARG A 171 -15.88 10.83 -10.73
CA ARG A 171 -16.48 9.72 -9.97
C ARG A 171 -15.98 8.35 -10.42
N LEU A 172 -15.55 8.21 -11.67
CA LEU A 172 -15.03 6.96 -12.23
C LEU A 172 -13.56 6.71 -11.85
N SER A 173 -12.81 7.74 -11.44
CA SER A 173 -11.41 7.69 -11.00
C SER A 173 -11.32 7.38 -9.49
#